data_16e79832560a51eb56b81c05ec077586
#
_entry.id   16e79832560a51eb56b81c05ec077586
#
_cell.length_a   1.000
_cell.length_b   1.000
_cell.length_c   1.000
_cell.angle_alpha   90.00
_cell.angle_beta   90.00
_cell.angle_gamma   90.00
#
_symmetry.space_group_name_H-M   'P 1'
#
loop_
_entity.id
_entity.type
_entity.pdbx_description
1 polymer ?
#
loop_
_entity_poly.entity_id
_entity_poly.type
_entity_poly.pdbx_seq_one_letter_code
_entity_poly.pdbx_strand_id
1 'polypeptide(L)'
;MTLGGLLKHLAWLEELDFQHRLAGQPLSAPFDQLDVERDWEDWPWRTAVDDAPDALRALWVDTVHRSRETLTAALARSGLEQTLPDGMSLRRLLADLIEEYARHTGHADLLREQVDGVTGEAAPQDFWVP
;
A
#
# COMPACT_ATOMS: atom_id res chain seq x y z
N MET A 1 -13.17 -7.26 -7.43
CA MET A 1 -11.78 -6.74 -7.38
C MET A 1 -11.45 -6.09 -8.70
N THR A 2 -10.78 -4.93 -8.72
CA THR A 2 -10.36 -4.19 -9.92
C THR A 2 -8.92 -3.73 -9.74
N LEU A 3 -8.21 -3.39 -10.84
CA LEU A 3 -6.85 -2.84 -10.75
C LEU A 3 -6.82 -1.53 -9.94
N GLY A 4 -7.82 -0.67 -10.11
CA GLY A 4 -7.94 0.56 -9.31
C GLY A 4 -8.13 0.27 -7.83
N GLY A 5 -8.95 -0.71 -7.49
CA GLY A 5 -9.14 -1.16 -6.11
C GLY A 5 -7.87 -1.71 -5.48
N LEU A 6 -7.07 -2.47 -6.24
CA LEU A 6 -5.76 -2.96 -5.79
C LEU A 6 -4.82 -1.80 -5.47
N LEU A 7 -4.72 -0.81 -6.36
CA LEU A 7 -3.87 0.36 -6.14
C LEU A 7 -4.28 1.15 -4.89
N LYS A 8 -5.59 1.36 -4.72
CA LYS A 8 -6.14 2.07 -3.56
C LYS A 8 -5.93 1.30 -2.26
N HIS A 9 -6.05 -0.03 -2.31
CA HIS A 9 -5.78 -0.91 -1.17
C HIS A 9 -4.31 -0.86 -0.75
N LEU A 10 -3.38 -0.94 -1.70
CA LEU A 10 -1.95 -0.84 -1.40
C LEU A 10 -1.59 0.55 -0.86
N ALA A 11 -2.17 1.63 -1.39
CA ALA A 11 -2.00 2.98 -0.83
C ALA A 11 -2.52 3.06 0.62
N TRP A 12 -3.66 2.43 0.91
CA TRP A 12 -4.20 2.35 2.26
C TRP A 12 -3.27 1.60 3.23
N LEU A 13 -2.70 0.46 2.81
CA LEU A 13 -1.74 -0.30 3.64
C LEU A 13 -0.48 0.50 3.93
N GLU A 14 0.07 1.21 2.94
CA GLU A 14 1.23 2.08 3.12
C GLU A 14 0.96 3.18 4.15
N GLU A 15 -0.18 3.85 4.07
CA GLU A 15 -0.57 4.87 5.04
C GLU A 15 -0.76 4.30 6.44
N LEU A 16 -1.52 3.20 6.54
CA LEU A 16 -1.83 2.57 7.82
C LEU A 16 -0.57 2.06 8.52
N ASP A 17 0.28 1.32 7.82
CA ASP A 17 1.42 0.65 8.41
C ASP A 17 2.56 1.62 8.75
N PHE A 18 2.88 2.55 7.87
CA PHE A 18 4.03 3.41 8.07
C PHE A 18 3.69 4.72 8.77
N GLN A 19 2.63 5.41 8.35
CA GLN A 19 2.31 6.70 8.97
C GLN A 19 1.58 6.50 10.31
N HIS A 20 0.57 5.64 10.33
CA HIS A 20 -0.23 5.49 11.53
C HIS A 20 0.43 4.55 12.54
N ARG A 21 0.74 3.30 12.19
CA ARG A 21 1.24 2.29 13.15
C ARG A 21 2.71 2.51 13.51
N LEU A 22 3.59 2.76 12.54
CA LEU A 22 5.04 2.90 12.80
C LEU A 22 5.41 4.29 13.30
N ALA A 23 4.91 5.36 12.66
CA ALA A 23 5.24 6.73 13.03
C ALA A 23 4.33 7.34 14.10
N GLY A 24 3.18 6.72 14.41
CA GLY A 24 2.19 7.23 15.36
C GLY A 24 1.50 8.52 14.89
N GLN A 25 1.48 8.78 13.59
CA GLN A 25 0.85 9.95 13.01
C GLN A 25 -0.65 9.71 12.79
N PRO A 26 -1.48 10.76 12.83
CA PRO A 26 -2.85 10.64 12.36
C PRO A 26 -2.87 10.30 10.87
N LEU A 27 -3.91 9.59 10.43
CA LEU A 27 -4.13 9.33 9.01
C LEU A 27 -4.24 10.63 8.22
N SER A 28 -3.65 10.67 7.03
CA SER A 28 -3.74 11.82 6.13
C SER A 28 -4.91 11.68 5.15
N ALA A 29 -5.30 12.76 4.47
CA ALA A 29 -6.30 12.69 3.41
C ALA A 29 -5.81 11.78 2.25
N PRO A 30 -6.70 10.96 1.66
CA PRO A 30 -8.14 10.83 1.92
C PRO A 30 -8.51 9.85 3.04
N PHE A 31 -7.55 9.31 3.78
CA PHE A 31 -7.73 8.26 4.78
C PHE A 31 -8.18 8.79 6.14
N ASP A 32 -8.04 10.08 6.39
CA ASP A 32 -8.38 10.77 7.65
C ASP A 32 -9.87 10.73 8.04
N GLN A 33 -10.73 10.40 7.07
CA GLN A 33 -12.17 10.26 7.28
C GLN A 33 -12.61 8.80 7.53
N LEU A 34 -11.66 7.87 7.52
CA LEU A 34 -11.96 6.44 7.67
C LEU A 34 -12.00 6.04 9.15
N ASP A 35 -12.98 5.23 9.47
CA ASP A 35 -12.98 4.44 10.69
C ASP A 35 -12.19 3.16 10.40
N VAL A 36 -10.98 3.06 10.98
CA VAL A 36 -10.05 1.97 10.71
C VAL A 36 -10.68 0.61 10.99
N GLU A 37 -11.47 0.49 12.07
CA GLU A 37 -12.09 -0.79 12.45
C GLU A 37 -13.23 -1.21 11.52
N ARG A 38 -13.97 -0.23 10.99
CA ARG A 38 -15.15 -0.48 10.15
C ARG A 38 -14.83 -0.55 8.67
N ASP A 39 -13.96 0.35 8.18
CA ASP A 39 -13.80 0.62 6.74
C ASP A 39 -12.56 -0.07 6.15
N TRP A 40 -11.69 -0.69 6.94
CA TRP A 40 -10.40 -1.20 6.51
C TRP A 40 -10.48 -2.29 5.42
N GLU A 41 -11.52 -3.14 5.45
CA GLU A 41 -11.65 -4.26 4.52
C GLU A 41 -12.21 -3.86 3.15
N ASP A 42 -13.25 -3.01 3.11
CA ASP A 42 -14.04 -2.83 1.90
C ASP A 42 -13.92 -1.44 1.24
N TRP A 43 -13.48 -0.43 1.98
CA TRP A 43 -13.38 0.94 1.47
C TRP A 43 -12.61 1.06 0.16
N PRO A 44 -11.40 0.48 0.00
CA PRO A 44 -10.65 0.61 -1.25
C PRO A 44 -11.39 0.01 -2.44
N TRP A 45 -12.01 -1.14 -2.21
CA TRP A 45 -12.71 -1.89 -3.26
C TRP A 45 -14.01 -1.22 -3.70
N ARG A 46 -14.73 -0.65 -2.76
CA ARG A 46 -16.02 -0.01 -2.98
C ARG A 46 -15.89 1.36 -3.63
N THR A 47 -14.88 2.13 -3.26
CA THR A 47 -14.75 3.54 -3.65
C THR A 47 -13.80 3.80 -4.81
N ALA A 48 -12.95 2.85 -5.19
CA ALA A 48 -12.02 3.04 -6.32
C ALA A 48 -12.70 3.26 -7.67
N VAL A 49 -13.96 2.91 -7.82
CA VAL A 49 -14.74 3.12 -9.05
C VAL A 49 -15.02 4.61 -9.31
N ASP A 50 -15.01 5.41 -8.26
CA ASP A 50 -15.28 6.84 -8.32
C ASP A 50 -14.01 7.68 -8.58
N ASP A 51 -12.83 7.04 -8.54
CA ASP A 51 -11.54 7.72 -8.68
C ASP A 51 -10.99 7.61 -10.10
N ALA A 52 -10.40 8.69 -10.59
CA ALA A 52 -9.65 8.66 -11.85
C ALA A 52 -8.38 7.79 -11.71
N PRO A 53 -7.99 7.01 -12.75
CA PRO A 53 -6.80 6.15 -12.69
C PRO A 53 -5.52 6.90 -12.31
N ASP A 54 -5.30 8.10 -12.84
CA ASP A 54 -4.14 8.92 -12.51
C ASP A 54 -4.14 9.38 -11.05
N ALA A 55 -5.31 9.67 -10.49
CA ALA A 55 -5.44 10.01 -9.07
C ALA A 55 -5.11 8.82 -8.16
N LEU A 56 -5.55 7.62 -8.51
CA LEU A 56 -5.20 6.40 -7.77
C LEU A 56 -3.70 6.11 -7.83
N ARG A 57 -3.10 6.28 -9.02
CA ARG A 57 -1.65 6.12 -9.16
C ARG A 57 -0.89 7.16 -8.35
N ALA A 58 -1.28 8.42 -8.40
CA ALA A 58 -0.65 9.48 -7.61
C ALA A 58 -0.77 9.20 -6.11
N LEU A 59 -1.95 8.81 -5.63
CA LEU A 59 -2.19 8.46 -4.24
C LEU A 59 -1.23 7.36 -3.77
N TRP A 60 -1.10 6.27 -4.53
CA TRP A 60 -0.19 5.18 -4.18
C TRP A 60 1.27 5.62 -4.21
N VAL A 61 1.71 6.37 -5.23
CA VAL A 61 3.09 6.88 -5.32
C VAL A 61 3.42 7.77 -4.11
N ASP A 62 2.53 8.68 -3.75
CA ASP A 62 2.73 9.61 -2.64
C ASP A 62 2.80 8.88 -1.29
N THR A 63 1.95 7.85 -1.08
CA THR A 63 2.02 7.05 0.15
C THR A 63 3.30 6.25 0.22
N VAL A 64 3.74 5.61 -0.86
CA VAL A 64 5.02 4.87 -0.92
C VAL A 64 6.21 5.79 -0.62
N HIS A 65 6.24 7.00 -1.13
CA HIS A 65 7.30 7.96 -0.82
C HIS A 65 7.38 8.27 0.68
N ARG A 66 6.25 8.60 1.28
CA ARG A 66 6.17 8.88 2.73
C ARG A 66 6.56 7.65 3.57
N SER A 67 6.14 6.48 3.15
CA SER A 67 6.48 5.21 3.82
C SER A 67 7.99 4.96 3.80
N ARG A 68 8.65 5.19 2.66
CA ARG A 68 10.11 5.05 2.54
C ARG A 68 10.87 6.02 3.46
N GLU A 69 10.43 7.26 3.56
CA GLU A 69 11.01 8.24 4.47
C GLU A 69 10.85 7.80 5.93
N THR A 70 9.64 7.40 6.30
CA THR A 70 9.32 6.90 7.65
C THR A 70 10.14 5.66 8.01
N LEU A 71 10.19 4.69 7.10
CA LEU A 71 10.98 3.46 7.28
C LEU A 71 12.47 3.76 7.43
N THR A 72 13.01 4.63 6.58
CA THR A 72 14.44 5.03 6.64
C THR A 72 14.77 5.63 8.00
N ALA A 73 13.92 6.53 8.49
CA ALA A 73 14.10 7.14 9.81
C ALA A 73 13.97 6.11 10.95
N ALA A 74 13.04 5.18 10.86
CA ALA A 74 12.86 4.12 11.85
C ALA A 74 14.05 3.16 11.91
N LEU A 75 14.56 2.73 10.76
CA LEU A 75 15.73 1.86 10.65
C LEU A 75 16.99 2.52 11.21
N ALA A 76 17.20 3.81 10.92
CA ALA A 76 18.33 4.57 11.46
C ALA A 76 18.27 4.72 12.99
N ARG A 77 17.07 4.80 13.56
CA ARG A 77 16.88 4.97 15.02
C ARG A 77 17.02 3.68 15.80
N SER A 78 16.42 2.59 15.37
CA SER A 78 16.24 1.38 16.20
C SER A 78 16.35 0.05 15.43
N GLY A 79 16.55 0.09 14.12
CA GLY A 79 16.67 -1.12 13.30
C GLY A 79 15.36 -1.93 13.21
N LEU A 80 15.51 -3.16 12.72
CA LEU A 80 14.36 -4.06 12.45
C LEU A 80 13.70 -4.64 13.70
N GLU A 81 14.40 -4.64 14.83
CA GLU A 81 13.90 -5.19 16.09
C GLU A 81 13.03 -4.19 16.88
N GLN A 82 12.85 -3.00 16.35
CA GLN A 82 11.92 -2.03 16.92
C GLN A 82 10.54 -2.65 17.06
N THR A 83 9.93 -2.46 18.23
CA THR A 83 8.55 -2.89 18.52
C THR A 83 7.62 -1.72 18.34
N LEU A 84 6.53 -1.92 17.60
CA LEU A 84 5.44 -0.97 17.40
C LEU A 84 4.56 -0.92 18.64
N PRO A 85 3.69 0.09 18.80
CA PRO A 85 2.79 0.22 19.96
C PRO A 85 1.87 -0.98 20.21
N ASP A 86 1.50 -1.70 19.15
CA ASP A 86 0.67 -2.90 19.21
C ASP A 86 1.45 -4.19 19.56
N GLY A 87 2.77 -4.09 19.80
CA GLY A 87 3.65 -5.20 20.13
C GLY A 87 4.27 -5.92 18.93
N MET A 88 3.90 -5.56 17.70
CA MET A 88 4.51 -6.13 16.49
C MET A 88 5.92 -5.60 16.29
N SER A 89 6.85 -6.44 15.78
CA SER A 89 8.17 -5.95 15.39
C SER A 89 8.13 -5.32 13.98
N LEU A 90 9.01 -4.35 13.72
CA LEU A 90 9.15 -3.76 12.40
C LEU A 90 9.49 -4.82 11.34
N ARG A 91 10.31 -5.83 11.70
CA ARG A 91 10.58 -6.98 10.83
C ARG A 91 9.32 -7.71 10.40
N ARG A 92 8.39 -7.93 11.31
CA ARG A 92 7.13 -8.61 11.02
C ARG A 92 6.24 -7.76 10.14
N LEU A 93 6.10 -6.48 10.42
CA LEU A 93 5.34 -5.55 9.59
C LEU A 93 5.83 -5.54 8.13
N LEU A 94 7.15 -5.50 7.93
CA LEU A 94 7.73 -5.54 6.57
C LEU A 94 7.50 -6.89 5.88
N ALA A 95 7.55 -8.00 6.62
CA ALA A 95 7.28 -9.33 6.05
C ALA A 95 5.81 -9.45 5.61
N ASP A 96 4.87 -8.95 6.42
CA ASP A 96 3.45 -8.95 6.10
C ASP A 96 3.16 -8.06 4.87
N LEU A 97 3.82 -6.90 4.76
CA LEU A 97 3.67 -6.02 3.61
C LEU A 97 4.24 -6.65 2.32
N ILE A 98 5.37 -7.35 2.39
CA ILE A 98 5.91 -8.10 1.24
C ILE A 98 4.91 -9.18 0.79
N GLU A 99 4.29 -9.89 1.72
CA GLU A 99 3.25 -10.88 1.42
C GLU A 99 2.05 -10.23 0.72
N GLU A 100 1.56 -9.11 1.23
CA GLU A 100 0.44 -8.36 0.64
C GLU A 100 0.75 -7.89 -0.78
N TYR A 101 1.92 -7.29 -1.01
CA TYR A 101 2.33 -6.89 -2.36
C TYR A 101 2.46 -8.08 -3.31
N ALA A 102 3.08 -9.19 -2.87
CA ALA A 102 3.23 -10.39 -3.69
C ALA A 102 1.87 -10.98 -4.08
N ARG A 103 0.94 -11.09 -3.12
CA ARG A 103 -0.43 -11.56 -3.34
C ARG A 103 -1.17 -10.69 -4.35
N HIS A 104 -1.12 -9.38 -4.16
CA HIS A 104 -1.85 -8.43 -4.99
C HIS A 104 -1.22 -8.22 -6.38
N THR A 105 0.09 -8.41 -6.53
CA THR A 105 0.74 -8.48 -7.84
C THR A 105 0.21 -9.66 -8.64
N GLY A 106 0.08 -10.85 -8.03
CA GLY A 106 -0.53 -11.98 -8.70
C GLY A 106 -2.00 -11.75 -9.10
N HIS A 107 -2.78 -11.07 -8.25
CA HIS A 107 -4.15 -10.66 -8.61
C HIS A 107 -4.17 -9.67 -9.78
N ALA A 108 -3.24 -8.73 -9.81
CA ALA A 108 -3.12 -7.75 -10.90
C ALA A 108 -2.78 -8.42 -12.22
N ASP A 109 -1.88 -9.41 -12.22
CA ASP A 109 -1.53 -10.20 -13.41
C ASP A 109 -2.75 -10.90 -14.01
N LEU A 110 -3.53 -11.59 -13.19
CA LEU A 110 -4.74 -12.27 -13.65
C LEU A 110 -5.81 -11.30 -14.18
N LEU A 111 -5.99 -10.16 -13.52
CA LEU A 111 -6.93 -9.13 -13.98
C LEU A 111 -6.48 -8.52 -15.30
N ARG A 112 -5.19 -8.23 -15.45
CA ARG A 112 -4.62 -7.68 -16.66
C ARG A 112 -4.76 -8.64 -17.83
N GLU A 113 -4.44 -9.92 -17.64
CA GLU A 113 -4.61 -10.96 -18.67
C GLU A 113 -6.06 -11.00 -19.19
N GLN A 114 -7.04 -10.87 -18.29
CA GLN A 114 -8.46 -10.82 -18.69
C GLN A 114 -8.83 -9.57 -19.49
N VAL A 115 -8.12 -8.45 -19.29
CA VAL A 115 -8.44 -7.17 -19.94
C VAL A 115 -7.77 -7.04 -21.30
N ASP A 116 -6.49 -7.35 -21.41
CA ASP A 116 -5.69 -7.13 -22.63
C ASP A 116 -5.05 -8.40 -23.22
N GLY A 117 -5.21 -9.54 -22.58
CA GLY A 117 -4.65 -10.83 -23.01
C GLY A 117 -3.12 -10.92 -22.88
N VAL A 118 -2.48 -9.92 -22.28
CA VAL A 118 -1.03 -9.92 -22.10
C VAL A 118 -0.65 -10.68 -20.84
N THR A 119 0.08 -11.77 -21.03
CA THR A 119 0.76 -12.49 -19.94
C THR A 119 2.18 -11.95 -19.84
N GLY A 120 2.64 -11.64 -18.63
CA GLY A 120 3.96 -11.08 -18.50
C GLY A 120 4.55 -11.36 -17.13
N GLU A 121 5.82 -11.77 -17.15
CA GLU A 121 6.58 -12.05 -15.94
C GLU A 121 7.46 -10.86 -15.51
N ALA A 122 7.57 -9.82 -16.36
CA ALA A 122 8.40 -8.67 -16.08
C ALA A 122 7.68 -7.36 -16.43
N ALA A 123 7.79 -6.38 -15.55
CA ALA A 123 7.41 -5.02 -15.89
C ALA A 123 8.22 -4.50 -17.08
N PRO A 124 7.65 -3.65 -17.94
CA PRO A 124 8.43 -2.95 -18.97
C PRO A 124 9.65 -2.28 -18.34
N GLN A 125 10.81 -2.35 -19.03
CA GLN A 125 12.07 -1.83 -18.45
C GLN A 125 12.09 -0.31 -18.29
N ASP A 126 11.19 0.39 -18.93
CA ASP A 126 10.94 1.83 -18.82
C ASP A 126 9.91 2.18 -17.71
N PHE A 127 9.31 1.17 -17.08
CA PHE A 127 8.43 1.37 -15.95
C PHE A 127 9.26 1.48 -14.66
N TRP A 128 9.56 2.71 -14.30
CA TRP A 128 10.23 3.00 -13.04
C TRP A 128 9.24 3.63 -12.04
N VAL A 129 9.18 3.05 -10.83
CA VAL A 129 8.51 3.69 -9.69
C VAL A 129 9.60 4.41 -8.91
N PRO A 130 9.50 5.73 -8.78
CA PRO A 130 10.52 6.52 -8.07
C PRO A 130 10.67 6.17 -6.60
#